data_a61926f1f538a7c651bd5191b66aa43d
#
_entry.id   a61926f1f538a7c651bd5191b66aa43d
#
_cell.length_a   1.000
_cell.length_b   1.000
_cell.length_c   1.000
_cell.angle_alpha   90.00
_cell.angle_beta   90.00
_cell.angle_gamma   90.00
#
_symmetry.space_group_name_H-M   'P 1'
#
loop_
_entity.id
_entity.type
_entity.pdbx_description
1 polymer ?
#
loop_
_entity_poly.entity_id
_entity_poly.type
_entity_poly.pdbx_seq_one_letter_code
_entity_poly.pdbx_strand_id
1 'polypeptide(L)'
;KLCESVYEVISENDVILDAGCGEGYYTSGIYNYLCDRKVTVCSGGIDISKYAVDKAAKRCYDIEYAVGSIFHIPVSDSSCDILLSVFAPFCCEEFVRVINDGGYKSEYIEGFKFLKRYNVQKEIALESNEDILSLFAMTPYFYNTRTKDREKLSELNYLKTNTEFEILIYKKGDV
;
A
#
# COMPACT_ATOMS: atom_id res chain seq x y z
N LYS A 1 -3.81 5.60 -11.35
CA LYS A 1 -4.75 6.14 -10.34
C LYS A 1 -4.05 6.38 -8.99
N LEU A 2 -3.44 5.37 -8.35
CA LEU A 2 -2.79 5.56 -7.04
C LEU A 2 -1.74 6.69 -7.09
N CYS A 3 -0.83 6.66 -8.08
CA CYS A 3 0.17 7.72 -8.24
C CYS A 3 -0.45 9.11 -8.48
N GLU A 4 -1.52 9.19 -9.25
CA GLU A 4 -2.28 10.43 -9.46
C GLU A 4 -2.90 10.93 -8.16
N SER A 5 -3.48 10.02 -7.37
CA SER A 5 -4.11 10.35 -6.08
C SER A 5 -3.10 10.89 -5.08
N VAL A 6 -1.88 10.32 -5.03
CA VAL A 6 -0.80 10.84 -4.20
C VAL A 6 -0.34 12.19 -4.71
N TYR A 7 -0.18 12.34 -6.02
CA TYR A 7 0.24 13.61 -6.64
C TYR A 7 -0.71 14.77 -6.36
N GLU A 8 -2.01 14.51 -6.21
CA GLU A 8 -3.02 15.55 -5.88
C GLU A 8 -2.88 16.11 -4.45
N VAL A 9 -2.22 15.39 -3.54
CA VAL A 9 -2.16 15.73 -2.12
C VAL A 9 -0.74 15.99 -1.61
N ILE A 10 0.29 15.63 -2.39
CA ILE A 10 1.70 15.77 -2.03
C ILE A 10 2.18 17.20 -2.10
N SER A 11 3.07 17.57 -1.21
CA SER A 11 3.82 18.84 -1.25
C SER A 11 5.32 18.57 -1.48
N GLU A 12 6.07 19.61 -1.83
CA GLU A 12 7.52 19.54 -1.98
C GLU A 12 8.18 19.21 -0.65
N ASN A 13 9.10 18.25 -0.65
CA ASN A 13 9.82 17.72 0.51
C ASN A 13 8.98 16.92 1.51
N ASP A 14 7.76 16.52 1.17
CA ASP A 14 6.98 15.61 2.00
C ASP A 14 7.69 14.26 2.18
N VAL A 15 7.47 13.66 3.34
CA VAL A 15 7.94 12.32 3.69
C VAL A 15 6.81 11.31 3.48
N ILE A 16 7.04 10.33 2.62
CA ILE A 16 6.11 9.24 2.32
C ILE A 16 6.58 7.97 3.01
N LEU A 17 5.71 7.33 3.79
CA LEU A 17 5.94 6.02 4.38
C LEU A 17 4.96 4.99 3.83
N ASP A 18 5.46 3.88 3.29
CA ASP A 18 4.65 2.74 2.83
C ASP A 18 4.66 1.63 3.89
N ALA A 19 3.56 1.48 4.61
CA ALA A 19 3.37 0.50 5.68
C ALA A 19 2.84 -0.83 5.12
N GLY A 20 3.71 -1.83 5.04
CA GLY A 20 3.46 -3.10 4.37
C GLY A 20 3.83 -3.02 2.89
N CYS A 21 5.01 -2.46 2.58
CA CYS A 21 5.44 -2.17 1.21
C CYS A 21 5.70 -3.40 0.33
N GLY A 22 5.78 -4.59 0.92
CA GLY A 22 6.13 -5.81 0.20
C GLY A 22 7.45 -5.68 -0.56
N GLU A 23 7.45 -6.02 -1.84
CA GLU A 23 8.61 -5.89 -2.74
C GLU A 23 8.80 -4.46 -3.31
N GLY A 24 8.16 -3.45 -2.72
CA GLY A 24 8.33 -2.03 -3.07
C GLY A 24 7.70 -1.63 -4.41
N TYR A 25 6.76 -2.40 -4.95
CA TYR A 25 6.17 -2.12 -6.25
C TYR A 25 5.41 -0.79 -6.28
N TYR A 26 4.54 -0.56 -5.30
CA TYR A 26 3.77 0.68 -5.20
C TYR A 26 4.65 1.85 -4.75
N THR A 27 5.51 1.64 -3.76
CA THR A 27 6.45 2.65 -3.24
C THR A 27 7.31 3.21 -4.35
N SER A 28 8.01 2.34 -5.11
CA SER A 28 8.88 2.75 -6.21
C SER A 28 8.11 3.35 -7.38
N GLY A 29 6.91 2.83 -7.67
CA GLY A 29 6.06 3.36 -8.73
C GLY A 29 5.60 4.79 -8.44
N ILE A 30 5.23 5.10 -7.20
CA ILE A 30 4.86 6.45 -6.76
C ILE A 30 6.08 7.37 -6.78
N TYR A 31 7.21 6.95 -6.22
CA TYR A 31 8.45 7.71 -6.19
C TYR A 31 8.87 8.13 -7.60
N ASN A 32 8.98 7.19 -8.54
CA ASN A 32 9.34 7.47 -9.92
C ASN A 32 8.33 8.41 -10.60
N TYR A 33 7.03 8.21 -10.36
CA TYR A 33 5.98 9.09 -10.91
C TYR A 33 6.11 10.54 -10.44
N LEU A 34 6.52 10.75 -9.18
CA LEU A 34 6.77 12.08 -8.60
C LEU A 34 8.07 12.68 -9.15
N CYS A 35 9.15 11.91 -9.24
CA CYS A 35 10.42 12.32 -9.84
C CYS A 35 10.25 12.80 -11.29
N ASP A 36 9.47 12.07 -12.10
CA ASP A 36 9.17 12.44 -13.48
C ASP A 36 8.46 13.80 -13.58
N ARG A 37 7.77 14.20 -12.51
CA ARG A 37 7.07 15.49 -12.36
C ARG A 37 7.87 16.55 -11.61
N LYS A 38 9.13 16.25 -11.29
CA LYS A 38 10.07 17.13 -10.58
C LYS A 38 9.58 17.51 -9.17
N VAL A 39 8.83 16.63 -8.53
CA VAL A 39 8.44 16.77 -7.11
C VAL A 39 9.47 16.01 -6.28
N THR A 40 10.15 16.73 -5.41
CA THR A 40 11.14 16.15 -4.48
C THR A 40 10.44 15.63 -3.24
N VAL A 41 10.68 14.37 -2.89
CA VAL A 41 10.12 13.72 -1.71
C VAL A 41 11.15 12.81 -1.06
N CYS A 42 10.98 12.57 0.24
CA CYS A 42 11.66 11.49 0.95
C CYS A 42 10.70 10.29 1.01
N SER A 43 11.15 9.10 0.61
CA SER A 43 10.28 7.93 0.60
C SER A 43 10.92 6.77 1.37
N GLY A 44 10.11 6.09 2.17
CA GLY A 44 10.49 4.90 2.90
C GLY A 44 9.42 3.82 2.84
N GLY A 45 9.82 2.56 3.06
CA GLY A 45 8.91 1.44 3.13
C GLY A 45 9.29 0.46 4.24
N ILE A 46 8.29 -0.10 4.89
CA ILE A 46 8.48 -1.18 5.86
C ILE A 46 7.66 -2.41 5.49
N ASP A 47 8.23 -3.57 5.72
CA ASP A 47 7.51 -4.85 5.64
C ASP A 47 8.10 -5.85 6.64
N ILE A 48 7.28 -6.77 7.12
CA ILE A 48 7.72 -7.82 8.06
C ILE A 48 8.59 -8.88 7.37
N SER A 49 8.47 -9.02 6.06
CA SER A 49 9.22 -9.98 5.26
C SER A 49 10.59 -9.44 4.87
N LYS A 50 11.64 -9.94 5.51
CA LYS A 50 13.02 -9.62 5.13
C LYS A 50 13.31 -9.87 3.65
N TYR A 51 12.73 -10.92 3.07
CA TYR A 51 12.90 -11.25 1.66
C TYR A 51 12.26 -10.21 0.74
N ALA A 52 11.06 -9.73 1.09
CA ALA A 52 10.39 -8.68 0.34
C ALA A 52 11.15 -7.36 0.41
N VAL A 53 11.61 -6.98 1.60
CA VAL A 53 12.43 -5.77 1.82
C VAL A 53 13.74 -5.82 1.02
N ASP A 54 14.44 -6.96 0.97
CA ASP A 54 15.65 -7.13 0.15
C ASP A 54 15.37 -6.90 -1.35
N LYS A 55 14.23 -7.37 -1.85
CA LYS A 55 13.81 -7.10 -3.22
C LYS A 55 13.41 -5.64 -3.45
N ALA A 56 12.70 -5.04 -2.50
CA ALA A 56 12.31 -3.63 -2.57
C ALA A 56 13.53 -2.71 -2.66
N ALA A 57 14.54 -2.93 -1.81
CA ALA A 57 15.79 -2.17 -1.81
C ALA A 57 16.56 -2.28 -3.14
N LYS A 58 16.49 -3.42 -3.82
CA LYS A 58 17.08 -3.61 -5.15
C LYS A 58 16.26 -2.98 -6.29
N ARG A 59 14.99 -2.70 -6.06
CA ARG A 59 14.09 -2.09 -7.06
C ARG A 59 14.32 -0.59 -7.23
N CYS A 60 14.57 0.12 -6.14
CA CYS A 60 14.87 1.54 -6.15
C CYS A 60 15.82 1.88 -5.00
N TYR A 61 17.02 2.34 -5.32
CA TYR A 61 18.06 2.66 -4.34
C TYR A 61 17.88 4.03 -3.67
N ASP A 62 17.00 4.86 -4.20
CA ASP A 62 16.71 6.20 -3.66
C ASP A 62 15.61 6.16 -2.58
N ILE A 63 15.10 4.97 -2.26
CA ILE A 63 14.07 4.75 -1.24
C ILE A 63 14.69 3.93 -0.10
N GLU A 64 14.44 4.35 1.13
CA GLU A 64 14.86 3.63 2.31
C GLU A 64 13.87 2.52 2.68
N TYR A 65 14.36 1.29 2.88
CA TYR A 65 13.52 0.16 3.27
C TYR A 65 14.01 -0.48 4.55
N ALA A 66 13.07 -0.83 5.43
CA ALA A 66 13.37 -1.50 6.70
C ALA A 66 12.45 -2.70 6.95
N VAL A 67 13.00 -3.71 7.63
CA VAL A 67 12.18 -4.81 8.16
C VAL A 67 11.51 -4.33 9.44
N GLY A 68 10.18 -4.33 9.45
CA GLY A 68 9.40 -3.84 10.58
C GLY A 68 7.96 -4.31 10.55
N SER A 69 7.31 -4.25 11.71
CA SER A 69 5.88 -4.55 11.83
C SER A 69 5.07 -3.27 11.72
N ILE A 70 3.95 -3.31 11.01
CA ILE A 70 2.98 -2.20 10.96
C ILE A 70 2.29 -1.96 12.30
N PHE A 71 2.34 -2.93 13.21
CA PHE A 71 1.83 -2.82 14.59
C PHE A 71 2.86 -2.22 15.54
N HIS A 72 4.07 -1.96 15.07
CA HIS A 72 5.14 -1.27 15.79
C HIS A 72 6.14 -0.73 14.77
N ILE A 73 5.78 0.39 14.17
CA ILE A 73 6.52 1.00 13.05
C ILE A 73 7.82 1.63 13.57
N PRO A 74 8.99 1.26 13.01
CA PRO A 74 10.30 1.68 13.53
C PRO A 74 10.68 3.10 13.06
N VAL A 75 9.76 4.05 13.18
CA VAL A 75 10.01 5.48 12.92
C VAL A 75 9.48 6.32 14.09
N SER A 76 9.97 7.55 14.20
CA SER A 76 9.57 8.49 15.24
C SER A 76 8.09 8.90 15.09
N ASP A 77 7.52 9.40 16.18
CA ASP A 77 6.21 10.03 16.15
C ASP A 77 6.22 11.24 15.21
N SER A 78 5.12 11.46 14.53
CA SER A 78 4.94 12.63 13.63
C SER A 78 6.12 12.81 12.68
N SER A 79 6.53 11.74 11.98
CA SER A 79 7.71 11.72 11.10
C SER A 79 7.40 11.54 9.63
N CYS A 80 6.13 11.37 9.25
CA CYS A 80 5.72 11.30 7.85
C CYS A 80 4.50 12.17 7.56
N ASP A 81 4.43 12.68 6.34
CA ASP A 81 3.34 13.53 5.85
C ASP A 81 2.27 12.70 5.15
N ILE A 82 2.70 11.64 4.46
CA ILE A 82 1.83 10.69 3.77
C ILE A 82 2.18 9.27 4.21
N LEU A 83 1.16 8.52 4.63
CA LEU A 83 1.26 7.10 4.89
C LEU A 83 0.45 6.32 3.85
N LEU A 84 1.11 5.38 3.19
CA LEU A 84 0.49 4.42 2.30
C LEU A 84 0.26 3.12 3.05
N SER A 85 -0.87 2.48 2.80
CA SER A 85 -1.17 1.11 3.24
C SER A 85 -1.94 0.43 2.14
N VAL A 86 -1.23 -0.37 1.32
CA VAL A 86 -1.79 -1.01 0.12
C VAL A 86 -1.81 -2.52 0.33
N PHE A 87 -3.02 -3.09 0.45
CA PHE A 87 -3.24 -4.51 0.76
C PHE A 87 -2.60 -5.00 2.06
N ALA A 88 -2.25 -4.09 2.96
CA ALA A 88 -1.72 -4.39 4.28
C ALA A 88 -2.82 -4.26 5.35
N PRO A 89 -2.67 -4.90 6.52
CA PRO A 89 -3.56 -4.67 7.64
C PRO A 89 -3.53 -3.20 8.08
N PHE A 90 -4.60 -2.75 8.70
CA PHE A 90 -4.70 -1.38 9.21
C PHE A 90 -4.43 -1.34 10.72
N CYS A 91 -3.50 -0.49 11.16
CA CYS A 91 -3.19 -0.25 12.57
C CYS A 91 -3.39 1.23 12.90
N CYS A 92 -4.59 1.58 13.40
CA CYS A 92 -4.96 2.97 13.65
C CYS A 92 -3.99 3.69 14.59
N GLU A 93 -3.63 3.06 15.72
CA GLU A 93 -2.75 3.63 16.75
C GLU A 93 -1.38 4.03 16.18
N GLU A 94 -0.72 3.12 15.45
CA GLU A 94 0.59 3.39 14.86
C GLU A 94 0.50 4.39 13.71
N PHE A 95 -0.54 4.32 12.88
CA PHE A 95 -0.72 5.24 11.77
C PHE A 95 -0.97 6.68 12.26
N VAL A 96 -1.77 6.84 13.32
CA VAL A 96 -1.95 8.15 13.98
C VAL A 96 -0.64 8.65 14.59
N ARG A 97 0.14 7.75 15.22
CA ARG A 97 1.42 8.11 15.84
C ARG A 97 2.44 8.66 14.85
N VAL A 98 2.60 8.00 13.71
CA VAL A 98 3.69 8.31 12.76
C VAL A 98 3.38 9.46 11.81
N ILE A 99 2.09 9.75 11.53
CA ILE A 99 1.71 10.84 10.63
C ILE A 99 1.77 12.18 11.35
N ASN A 100 2.32 13.20 10.68
CA ASN A 100 2.35 14.58 11.14
C ASN A 100 0.95 15.12 11.42
N ASP A 101 0.82 15.94 12.46
CA ASP A 101 -0.46 16.52 12.89
C ASP A 101 -0.98 17.52 11.86
N GLY A 102 -2.17 17.29 11.40
CA GLY A 102 -2.88 18.14 10.43
C GLY A 102 -4.39 18.22 10.66
N GLY A 103 -4.79 18.05 11.88
CA GLY A 103 -6.07 18.38 12.50
C GLY A 103 -7.39 18.01 11.82
N TYR A 104 -7.93 16.77 11.95
CA TYR A 104 -9.37 16.51 11.73
C TYR A 104 -9.82 15.15 12.33
N LYS A 105 -11.04 15.10 12.92
CA LYS A 105 -11.70 13.84 13.28
C LYS A 105 -12.45 13.27 12.07
N SER A 106 -12.30 11.99 11.78
CA SER A 106 -13.03 11.30 10.73
C SER A 106 -14.22 10.54 11.29
N GLU A 107 -15.32 10.50 10.55
CA GLU A 107 -16.47 9.65 10.90
C GLU A 107 -16.19 8.14 10.72
N TYR A 108 -15.13 7.77 9.99
CA TYR A 108 -14.81 6.38 9.64
C TYR A 108 -13.56 5.85 10.34
N ILE A 109 -12.56 6.70 10.59
CA ILE A 109 -11.31 6.35 11.25
C ILE A 109 -11.00 7.44 12.25
N GLU A 110 -10.97 7.10 13.54
CA GLU A 110 -10.67 8.05 14.61
C GLU A 110 -9.30 8.70 14.38
N GLY A 111 -9.23 10.02 14.47
CA GLY A 111 -8.01 10.80 14.21
C GLY A 111 -7.76 11.17 12.74
N PHE A 112 -8.63 10.75 11.80
CA PHE A 112 -8.47 11.07 10.38
C PHE A 112 -9.73 11.65 9.77
N LYS A 113 -9.59 12.64 8.89
CA LYS A 113 -10.66 13.16 8.05
C LYS A 113 -10.60 12.46 6.69
N PHE A 114 -11.73 11.89 6.29
CA PHE A 114 -11.90 11.42 4.92
C PHE A 114 -11.89 12.60 3.94
N LEU A 115 -11.06 12.53 2.92
CA LEU A 115 -10.97 13.55 1.88
C LEU A 115 -11.61 13.08 0.58
N LYS A 116 -11.25 11.88 0.09
CA LYS A 116 -11.62 11.47 -1.25
C LYS A 116 -11.64 9.94 -1.38
N ARG A 117 -12.50 9.45 -2.26
CA ARG A 117 -12.59 8.05 -2.66
C ARG A 117 -12.45 7.94 -4.18
N TYR A 118 -11.66 7.00 -4.63
CA TYR A 118 -11.63 6.58 -6.02
C TYR A 118 -11.98 5.10 -6.10
N ASN A 119 -12.88 4.76 -7.00
CA ASN A 119 -13.17 3.38 -7.36
C ASN A 119 -12.39 3.05 -8.63
N VAL A 120 -11.63 1.98 -8.59
CA VAL A 120 -10.87 1.47 -9.71
C VAL A 120 -11.38 0.08 -10.04
N GLN A 121 -12.02 -0.06 -11.19
CA GLN A 121 -12.45 -1.35 -11.73
C GLN A 121 -11.61 -1.68 -12.94
N LYS A 122 -11.12 -2.91 -13.02
CA LYS A 122 -10.36 -3.40 -14.16
C LYS A 122 -10.68 -4.86 -14.40
N GLU A 123 -11.02 -5.17 -15.64
CA GLU A 123 -11.03 -6.56 -16.10
C GLU A 123 -9.60 -7.00 -16.36
N ILE A 124 -9.22 -8.14 -15.79
CA ILE A 124 -7.92 -8.76 -15.99
C ILE A 124 -8.09 -10.16 -16.57
N ALA A 125 -7.19 -10.54 -17.46
CA ALA A 125 -7.06 -11.90 -17.96
C ALA A 125 -5.73 -12.46 -17.45
N LEU A 126 -5.78 -13.61 -16.80
CA LEU A 126 -4.63 -14.36 -16.33
C LEU A 126 -4.46 -15.57 -17.27
N GLU A 127 -3.31 -15.68 -17.88
CA GLU A 127 -3.04 -16.65 -18.94
C GLU A 127 -2.17 -17.82 -18.48
N SER A 128 -1.90 -17.89 -17.17
CA SER A 128 -1.17 -18.99 -16.57
C SER A 128 -1.77 -19.42 -15.24
N ASN A 129 -1.61 -20.68 -14.87
CA ASN A 129 -2.00 -21.18 -13.56
C ASN A 129 -1.21 -20.51 -12.44
N GLU A 130 0.06 -20.19 -12.66
CA GLU A 130 0.91 -19.51 -11.69
C GLU A 130 0.36 -18.13 -11.34
N ASP A 131 -0.06 -17.33 -12.32
CA ASP A 131 -0.67 -16.02 -12.08
C ASP A 131 -2.00 -16.13 -11.35
N ILE A 132 -2.83 -17.13 -11.69
CA ILE A 132 -4.11 -17.39 -11.04
C ILE A 132 -3.90 -17.73 -9.56
N LEU A 133 -2.98 -18.64 -9.26
CA LEU A 133 -2.66 -19.02 -7.88
C LEU A 133 -2.02 -17.87 -7.10
N SER A 134 -1.17 -17.09 -7.76
CA SER A 134 -0.54 -15.89 -7.17
C SER A 134 -1.59 -14.84 -6.81
N LEU A 135 -2.51 -14.53 -7.71
CA LEU A 135 -3.62 -13.61 -7.41
C LEU A 135 -4.47 -14.13 -6.26
N PHE A 136 -4.84 -15.41 -6.28
CA PHE A 136 -5.63 -16.01 -5.22
C PHE A 136 -4.92 -15.95 -3.86
N ALA A 137 -3.60 -16.20 -3.82
CA ALA A 137 -2.79 -16.15 -2.61
C ALA A 137 -2.73 -14.74 -1.98
N MET A 138 -2.94 -13.69 -2.78
CA MET A 138 -3.01 -12.30 -2.30
C MET A 138 -4.38 -11.95 -1.67
N THR A 139 -5.38 -12.83 -1.80
CA THR A 139 -6.72 -12.58 -1.27
C THR A 139 -6.89 -13.14 0.16
N PRO A 140 -7.74 -12.51 1.01
CA PRO A 140 -8.08 -13.07 2.32
C PRO A 140 -8.71 -14.46 2.26
N TYR A 141 -9.28 -14.82 1.12
CA TYR A 141 -9.92 -16.11 0.90
C TYR A 141 -8.93 -17.26 0.84
N PHE A 142 -7.66 -17.01 0.55
CA PHE A 142 -6.62 -18.04 0.47
C PHE A 142 -6.57 -18.92 1.73
N TYR A 143 -6.63 -18.31 2.91
CA TYR A 143 -6.55 -19.03 4.19
C TYR A 143 -7.84 -19.76 4.56
N ASN A 144 -8.98 -19.30 4.05
CA ASN A 144 -10.31 -19.82 4.40
C ASN A 144 -10.89 -20.78 3.35
N THR A 145 -10.22 -20.97 2.20
CA THR A 145 -10.69 -21.84 1.13
C THR A 145 -10.32 -23.28 1.38
N ARG A 146 -11.31 -24.18 1.24
CA ARG A 146 -11.12 -25.63 1.43
C ARG A 146 -10.16 -26.20 0.38
N THR A 147 -9.40 -27.23 0.76
CA THR A 147 -8.40 -27.88 -0.11
C THR A 147 -8.97 -28.30 -1.47
N LYS A 148 -10.18 -28.90 -1.49
CA LYS A 148 -10.86 -29.31 -2.73
C LYS A 148 -11.15 -28.17 -3.69
N ASP A 149 -11.40 -26.95 -3.17
CA ASP A 149 -11.67 -25.80 -3.99
C ASP A 149 -10.38 -25.13 -4.48
N ARG A 150 -9.27 -25.29 -3.73
CA ARG A 150 -7.93 -24.92 -4.22
C ARG A 150 -7.45 -25.84 -5.35
N GLU A 151 -7.75 -27.14 -5.26
CA GLU A 151 -7.42 -28.11 -6.32
C GLU A 151 -8.06 -27.73 -7.66
N LYS A 152 -9.31 -27.22 -7.65
CA LYS A 152 -9.96 -26.72 -8.87
C LYS A 152 -9.24 -25.51 -9.48
N LEU A 153 -8.68 -24.63 -8.65
CA LEU A 153 -7.88 -23.50 -9.16
C LEU A 153 -6.58 -23.98 -9.80
N SER A 154 -5.98 -25.07 -9.30
CA SER A 154 -4.75 -25.62 -9.87
C SER A 154 -4.93 -26.24 -11.27
N GLU A 155 -6.16 -26.51 -11.67
CA GLU A 155 -6.50 -27.03 -13.00
C GLU A 155 -6.74 -25.90 -14.05
N LEU A 156 -6.89 -24.65 -13.60
CA LEU A 156 -7.15 -23.51 -14.47
C LEU A 156 -5.86 -22.99 -15.09
N ASN A 157 -5.85 -22.81 -16.42
CA ASN A 157 -4.76 -22.18 -17.14
C ASN A 157 -5.17 -20.82 -17.74
N TYR A 158 -6.41 -20.43 -17.57
CA TYR A 158 -6.94 -19.14 -17.99
C TYR A 158 -8.05 -18.71 -17.03
N LEU A 159 -8.00 -17.46 -16.60
CA LEU A 159 -9.05 -16.84 -15.80
C LEU A 159 -9.26 -15.39 -16.23
N LYS A 160 -10.48 -15.06 -16.61
CA LYS A 160 -10.90 -13.69 -16.81
C LYS A 160 -11.75 -13.26 -15.63
N THR A 161 -11.37 -12.20 -14.94
CA THR A 161 -12.07 -11.72 -13.76
C THR A 161 -12.03 -10.20 -13.67
N ASN A 162 -12.98 -9.64 -12.93
CA ASN A 162 -12.99 -8.22 -12.60
C ASN A 162 -12.29 -8.02 -11.25
N THR A 163 -11.42 -7.05 -11.22
CA THR A 163 -10.85 -6.53 -9.97
C THR A 163 -11.47 -5.18 -9.66
N GLU A 164 -11.82 -4.98 -8.40
CA GLU A 164 -12.33 -3.71 -7.91
C GLU A 164 -11.51 -3.31 -6.69
N PHE A 165 -11.02 -2.07 -6.71
CA PHE A 165 -10.23 -1.49 -5.63
C PHE A 165 -10.78 -0.13 -5.26
N GLU A 166 -10.79 0.17 -3.99
CA GLU A 166 -11.02 1.53 -3.49
C GLU A 166 -9.69 2.15 -3.05
N ILE A 167 -9.44 3.39 -3.48
CA ILE A 167 -8.39 4.23 -2.94
C ILE A 167 -9.08 5.26 -2.06
N LEU A 168 -8.82 5.19 -0.76
CA LEU A 168 -9.34 6.12 0.23
C LEU A 168 -8.23 7.07 0.66
N ILE A 169 -8.50 8.36 0.58
CA ILE A 169 -7.56 9.39 1.01
C ILE A 169 -8.11 10.01 2.28
N TYR A 170 -7.26 10.02 3.29
CA TYR A 170 -7.52 10.64 4.58
C TYR A 170 -6.43 11.65 4.89
N LYS A 171 -6.78 12.71 5.61
CA LYS A 171 -5.84 13.61 6.25
C LYS A 171 -5.95 13.43 7.76
N LYS A 172 -4.83 13.38 8.47
CA LYS A 172 -4.85 13.38 9.93
C LYS A 172 -5.56 14.63 10.44
N GLY A 173 -6.44 14.45 11.43
CA GLY A 173 -7.19 15.53 12.05
C GLY A 173 -6.42 16.17 13.20
N ASP A 174 -6.76 17.43 13.58
CA ASP A 174 -6.34 18.01 14.87
C ASP A 174 -7.05 17.26 15.97
N VAL A 175 -6.32 16.81 16.99
CA VAL A 175 -6.86 16.19 18.21
C VAL A 175 -7.35 17.28 19.17
#